data_5f589adeef4817a39f1b12a78302e3da
#
_entry.id   5f589adeef4817a39f1b12a78302e3da
#
_cell.length_a   1.000
_cell.length_b   1.000
_cell.length_c   1.000
_cell.angle_alpha   90.00
_cell.angle_beta   90.00
_cell.angle_gamma   90.00
#
_symmetry.space_group_name_H-M   'P 1'
#
loop_
_entity.id
_entity.type
_entity.pdbx_description
1 polymer ?
#
loop_
_entity_poly.entity_id
_entity_poly.type
_entity_poly.pdbx_seq_one_letter_code
_entity_poly.pdbx_strand_id
1 'polypeptide(L)'
;MPEEGFIAVAGGRVWYRSVGEGGVPVLCLHGGPGFTHNYLEPLEDLADRRRVILYDQLGCGRSDRPSDTSLWTVPHFVEELVTVRDALGLDRLHLFGSSWGGMLAMQYLLDHQPPLESLILCGSPASMPRWIKECNELRAQLPPGDQEILDRHEAAGWTACPEYQGALVTFYRRHVCRMDPWPAGLERSFTEAGYDVYHTMNGPSEFTVTGNFKDWDVTDRLGEIRVPTLILGGEHDEARPSHMRDMHERIPNSEMVVFEDASHLCFYEKREEFMARVNDFIDGVEARAGISRNS
;
A
#
# COMPACT_ATOMS: atom_id res chain seq x y z
N MET A 1 -19.72 17.06 -2.79
CA MET A 1 -19.62 15.89 -3.71
C MET A 1 -18.14 15.60 -3.91
N PRO A 2 -17.74 14.35 -4.15
CA PRO A 2 -16.35 14.06 -4.47
C PRO A 2 -15.86 14.91 -5.65
N GLU A 3 -14.63 15.41 -5.54
CA GLU A 3 -13.91 16.04 -6.64
C GLU A 3 -13.08 14.98 -7.34
N GLU A 4 -13.11 14.92 -8.66
CA GLU A 4 -12.29 14.01 -9.45
C GLU A 4 -11.56 14.78 -10.54
N GLY A 5 -10.36 14.33 -10.91
CA GLY A 5 -9.58 14.98 -11.95
C GLY A 5 -8.40 14.15 -12.41
N PHE A 6 -7.58 14.77 -13.24
CA PHE A 6 -6.33 14.21 -13.74
C PHE A 6 -5.17 15.16 -13.51
N ILE A 7 -4.02 14.61 -13.15
CA ILE A 7 -2.77 15.33 -12.97
C ILE A 7 -1.79 14.82 -14.02
N ALA A 8 -1.14 15.74 -14.74
CA ALA A 8 -0.09 15.40 -15.69
C ALA A 8 1.18 15.00 -14.93
N VAL A 9 1.71 13.84 -15.24
CA VAL A 9 2.96 13.28 -14.70
C VAL A 9 3.88 12.84 -15.84
N ALA A 10 5.11 12.48 -15.53
CA ALA A 10 5.98 11.89 -16.52
C ALA A 10 5.37 10.58 -17.07
N GLY A 11 5.20 10.48 -18.38
CA GLY A 11 4.63 9.30 -19.04
C GLY A 11 3.12 9.32 -19.26
N GLY A 12 2.35 10.27 -18.68
CA GLY A 12 0.90 10.32 -18.86
C GLY A 12 0.17 11.20 -17.86
N ARG A 13 -1.03 10.80 -17.50
CA ARG A 13 -1.84 11.47 -16.47
C ARG A 13 -2.30 10.45 -15.45
N VAL A 14 -2.29 10.84 -14.19
CA VAL A 14 -2.87 10.06 -13.10
C VAL A 14 -4.22 10.62 -12.70
N TRP A 15 -5.18 9.73 -12.46
CA TRP A 15 -6.51 10.10 -11.96
C TRP A 15 -6.50 10.19 -10.44
N TYR A 16 -7.23 11.15 -9.90
CA TYR A 16 -7.45 11.28 -8.46
C TYR A 16 -8.92 11.52 -8.12
N ARG A 17 -9.26 11.20 -6.88
CA ARG A 17 -10.53 11.47 -6.23
C ARG A 17 -10.27 12.05 -4.85
N SER A 18 -10.97 13.14 -4.54
CA SER A 18 -10.91 13.84 -3.27
C SER A 18 -12.30 13.87 -2.62
N VAL A 19 -12.39 13.46 -1.36
CA VAL A 19 -13.62 13.37 -0.57
C VAL A 19 -13.42 14.09 0.75
N GLY A 20 -14.47 14.76 1.26
CA GLY A 20 -14.41 15.56 2.48
C GLY A 20 -13.76 16.92 2.27
N GLU A 21 -13.77 17.73 3.31
CA GLU A 21 -13.25 19.09 3.33
C GLU A 21 -12.58 19.39 4.67
N GLY A 22 -11.76 20.44 4.72
CA GLY A 22 -11.09 20.91 5.93
C GLY A 22 -10.02 19.97 6.47
N GLY A 23 -9.47 20.33 7.62
CA GLY A 23 -8.39 19.61 8.28
C GLY A 23 -7.12 19.47 7.45
N VAL A 24 -6.09 18.83 8.02
CA VAL A 24 -4.93 18.42 7.24
C VAL A 24 -5.30 17.20 6.38
N PRO A 25 -5.09 17.25 5.04
CA PRO A 25 -5.51 16.18 4.16
C PRO A 25 -4.73 14.87 4.40
N VAL A 26 -5.38 13.74 4.09
CA VAL A 26 -4.75 12.43 3.98
C VAL A 26 -4.59 12.09 2.51
N LEU A 27 -3.37 11.88 2.04
CA LEU A 27 -3.08 11.33 0.72
C LEU A 27 -2.84 9.82 0.85
N CYS A 28 -3.58 9.01 0.10
CA CYS A 28 -3.56 7.56 0.19
C CYS A 28 -2.88 6.94 -1.04
N LEU A 29 -1.85 6.13 -0.79
CA LEU A 29 -1.08 5.40 -1.79
C LEU A 29 -1.51 3.92 -1.78
N HIS A 30 -2.00 3.45 -2.92
CA HIS A 30 -2.38 2.04 -3.08
C HIS A 30 -1.16 1.13 -3.29
N GLY A 31 -1.36 -0.16 -3.09
CA GLY A 31 -0.36 -1.21 -3.21
C GLY A 31 -0.24 -1.80 -4.62
N GLY A 32 0.29 -2.97 -4.67
CA GLY A 32 0.65 -3.74 -5.84
C GLY A 32 2.15 -3.98 -5.92
N PRO A 33 2.93 -3.18 -6.68
CA PRO A 33 2.58 -2.02 -7.53
C PRO A 33 1.58 -2.35 -8.65
N GLY A 34 0.83 -1.35 -9.10
CA GLY A 34 -0.10 -1.53 -10.23
C GLY A 34 -1.53 -1.97 -9.86
N PHE A 35 -1.89 -2.12 -8.56
CA PHE A 35 -3.28 -2.21 -8.15
C PHE A 35 -3.99 -0.85 -8.28
N THR A 36 -5.15 -0.64 -7.66
CA THR A 36 -5.91 0.59 -7.82
C THR A 36 -6.42 1.13 -6.49
N HIS A 37 -6.87 2.40 -6.48
CA HIS A 37 -7.49 3.00 -5.29
C HIS A 37 -8.73 2.25 -4.78
N ASN A 38 -9.40 1.45 -5.61
CA ASN A 38 -10.70 0.85 -5.29
C ASN A 38 -10.70 0.07 -3.96
N TYR A 39 -9.62 -0.64 -3.65
CA TYR A 39 -9.55 -1.37 -2.37
C TYR A 39 -9.24 -0.46 -1.17
N LEU A 40 -8.88 0.81 -1.39
CA LEU A 40 -8.69 1.80 -0.34
C LEU A 40 -9.95 2.64 -0.07
N GLU A 41 -11.06 2.42 -0.79
CA GLU A 41 -12.33 3.14 -0.57
C GLU A 41 -12.79 3.21 0.89
N PRO A 42 -12.57 2.19 1.76
CA PRO A 42 -12.90 2.32 3.18
C PRO A 42 -12.27 3.52 3.88
N LEU A 43 -11.11 4.01 3.41
CA LEU A 43 -10.45 5.20 3.98
C LEU A 43 -11.25 6.48 3.77
N GLU A 44 -12.25 6.49 2.87
CA GLU A 44 -13.19 7.61 2.74
C GLU A 44 -13.99 7.86 4.04
N ASP A 45 -14.06 6.91 4.98
CA ASP A 45 -14.64 7.13 6.30
C ASP A 45 -13.91 8.22 7.11
N LEU A 46 -12.65 8.51 6.79
CA LEU A 46 -11.91 9.61 7.39
C LEU A 46 -12.39 10.98 6.89
N ALA A 47 -13.19 11.02 5.82
CA ALA A 47 -13.67 12.24 5.17
C ALA A 47 -14.67 13.04 6.00
N ASP A 48 -15.23 12.46 7.05
CA ASP A 48 -16.06 13.18 8.02
C ASP A 48 -15.29 14.26 8.80
N ARG A 49 -13.96 14.17 8.82
CA ARG A 49 -13.09 15.05 9.63
C ARG A 49 -12.06 15.82 8.82
N ARG A 50 -11.71 15.35 7.62
CA ARG A 50 -10.63 15.90 6.80
C ARG A 50 -10.77 15.52 5.34
N ARG A 51 -10.06 16.23 4.48
CA ARG A 51 -9.96 15.87 3.07
C ARG A 51 -9.17 14.57 2.90
N VAL A 52 -9.75 13.57 2.22
CA VAL A 52 -9.11 12.29 1.87
C VAL A 52 -8.92 12.24 0.36
N ILE A 53 -7.71 11.93 -0.08
CA ILE A 53 -7.34 11.90 -1.49
C ILE A 53 -6.85 10.50 -1.83
N LEU A 54 -7.52 9.88 -2.78
CA LEU A 54 -7.15 8.62 -3.40
C LEU A 54 -6.69 8.90 -4.83
N TYR A 55 -5.67 8.23 -5.34
CA TYR A 55 -5.32 8.31 -6.75
C TYR A 55 -4.86 6.95 -7.28
N ASP A 56 -5.04 6.73 -8.58
CA ASP A 56 -4.47 5.59 -9.27
C ASP A 56 -3.09 6.00 -9.80
N GLN A 57 -2.06 5.27 -9.40
CA GLN A 57 -0.70 5.47 -9.92
C GLN A 57 -0.67 5.19 -11.43
N LEU A 58 0.31 5.74 -12.14
CA LEU A 58 0.43 5.54 -13.58
C LEU A 58 0.46 4.04 -13.93
N GLY A 59 -0.22 3.66 -14.99
CA GLY A 59 -0.25 2.27 -15.46
C GLY A 59 -1.42 1.44 -14.94
N CYS A 60 -2.26 1.94 -14.03
CA CYS A 60 -3.38 1.17 -13.48
C CYS A 60 -4.68 1.99 -13.37
N GLY A 61 -5.77 1.30 -13.06
CA GLY A 61 -7.08 1.90 -12.79
C GLY A 61 -7.53 2.85 -13.87
N ARG A 62 -7.89 4.06 -13.46
CA ARG A 62 -8.40 5.14 -14.32
C ARG A 62 -7.29 6.05 -14.86
N SER A 63 -6.03 5.83 -14.46
CA SER A 63 -4.87 6.55 -14.96
C SER A 63 -4.45 6.10 -16.36
N ASP A 64 -3.69 6.93 -17.06
CA ASP A 64 -3.14 6.56 -18.36
C ASP A 64 -2.23 5.32 -18.23
N ARG A 65 -2.22 4.46 -19.24
CA ARG A 65 -1.47 3.18 -19.26
C ARG A 65 -0.46 3.17 -20.40
N PRO A 66 0.69 3.85 -20.27
CA PRO A 66 1.73 3.82 -21.30
C PRO A 66 2.31 2.43 -21.46
N SER A 67 2.73 2.10 -22.69
CA SER A 67 3.37 0.81 -23.01
C SER A 67 4.86 0.78 -22.72
N ASP A 68 5.46 1.89 -22.30
CA ASP A 68 6.88 2.00 -21.98
C ASP A 68 7.14 1.42 -20.58
N THR A 69 7.59 0.19 -20.52
CA THR A 69 7.89 -0.50 -19.25
C THR A 69 9.12 0.05 -18.52
N SER A 70 9.94 0.89 -19.15
CA SER A 70 11.05 1.55 -18.49
C SER A 70 10.60 2.58 -17.42
N LEU A 71 9.34 2.97 -17.45
CA LEU A 71 8.70 3.81 -16.43
C LEU A 71 8.45 3.05 -15.11
N TRP A 72 8.33 1.74 -15.13
CA TRP A 72 7.95 0.94 -13.96
C TRP A 72 9.15 0.73 -13.03
N THR A 73 9.51 1.79 -12.30
CA THR A 73 10.63 1.80 -11.36
C THR A 73 10.30 2.60 -10.10
N VAL A 74 10.93 2.25 -8.98
CA VAL A 74 10.74 2.99 -7.71
C VAL A 74 11.01 4.48 -7.86
N PRO A 75 12.12 4.93 -8.49
CA PRO A 75 12.36 6.37 -8.68
C PRO A 75 11.27 7.08 -9.49
N HIS A 76 10.71 6.44 -10.52
CA HIS A 76 9.64 7.03 -11.31
C HIS A 76 8.39 7.31 -10.46
N PHE A 77 7.94 6.34 -9.65
CA PHE A 77 6.78 6.52 -8.79
C PHE A 77 7.02 7.50 -7.63
N VAL A 78 8.27 7.65 -7.18
CA VAL A 78 8.64 8.70 -6.22
C VAL A 78 8.44 10.09 -6.85
N GLU A 79 8.94 10.32 -8.07
CA GLU A 79 8.75 11.59 -8.78
C GLU A 79 7.28 11.85 -9.18
N GLU A 80 6.52 10.80 -9.46
CA GLU A 80 5.07 10.89 -9.64
C GLU A 80 4.40 11.41 -8.37
N LEU A 81 4.72 10.86 -7.21
CA LEU A 81 4.19 11.30 -5.92
C LEU A 81 4.54 12.75 -5.61
N VAL A 82 5.78 13.19 -5.91
CA VAL A 82 6.17 14.62 -5.82
C VAL A 82 5.24 15.48 -6.67
N THR A 83 5.04 15.08 -7.94
CA THR A 83 4.20 15.81 -8.89
C THR A 83 2.73 15.87 -8.44
N VAL A 84 2.18 14.76 -7.95
CA VAL A 84 0.80 14.69 -7.43
C VAL A 84 0.63 15.62 -6.24
N ARG A 85 1.55 15.59 -5.29
CA ARG A 85 1.55 16.43 -4.11
C ARG A 85 1.55 17.92 -4.49
N ASP A 86 2.45 18.32 -5.38
CA ASP A 86 2.61 19.72 -5.81
C ASP A 86 1.38 20.21 -6.58
N ALA A 87 0.86 19.40 -7.50
CA ALA A 87 -0.31 19.73 -8.30
C ALA A 87 -1.59 19.91 -7.47
N LEU A 88 -1.71 19.20 -6.35
CA LEU A 88 -2.83 19.30 -5.42
C LEU A 88 -2.62 20.35 -4.32
N GLY A 89 -1.47 21.03 -4.30
CA GLY A 89 -1.14 22.06 -3.30
C GLY A 89 -1.06 21.50 -1.88
N LEU A 90 -0.53 20.29 -1.72
CA LEU A 90 -0.47 19.61 -0.42
C LEU A 90 0.83 19.97 0.34
N ASP A 91 0.92 21.22 0.79
CA ASP A 91 2.07 21.69 1.59
C ASP A 91 2.20 20.92 2.91
N ARG A 92 1.07 20.60 3.54
CA ARG A 92 0.94 19.82 4.76
C ARG A 92 -0.01 18.67 4.52
N LEU A 93 0.36 17.45 4.90
CA LEU A 93 -0.48 16.26 4.75
C LEU A 93 -0.09 15.16 5.72
N HIS A 94 -1.04 14.24 5.97
CA HIS A 94 -0.78 12.90 6.46
C HIS A 94 -0.64 11.97 5.26
N LEU A 95 0.42 11.19 5.19
CA LEU A 95 0.64 10.24 4.10
C LEU A 95 0.29 8.83 4.55
N PHE A 96 -0.70 8.24 3.90
CA PHE A 96 -1.09 6.84 4.11
C PHE A 96 -0.55 5.98 2.97
N GLY A 97 0.09 4.86 3.30
CA GLY A 97 0.52 3.88 2.31
C GLY A 97 0.14 2.46 2.71
N SER A 98 -0.51 1.75 1.79
CA SER A 98 -0.84 0.33 1.94
C SER A 98 0.11 -0.51 1.09
N SER A 99 0.74 -1.56 1.69
CA SER A 99 1.60 -2.48 0.96
C SER A 99 2.71 -1.75 0.20
N TRP A 100 2.85 -1.95 -1.12
CA TRP A 100 3.72 -1.15 -1.99
C TRP A 100 3.56 0.36 -1.78
N GLY A 101 2.34 0.87 -1.56
CA GLY A 101 2.13 2.29 -1.29
C GLY A 101 2.87 2.79 -0.06
N GLY A 102 3.06 1.96 0.97
CA GLY A 102 3.89 2.30 2.12
C GLY A 102 5.39 2.21 1.83
N MET A 103 5.81 1.29 0.97
CA MET A 103 7.20 1.23 0.49
C MET A 103 7.54 2.50 -0.29
N LEU A 104 6.64 2.92 -1.19
CA LEU A 104 6.74 4.18 -1.93
C LEU A 104 6.81 5.39 -0.99
N ALA A 105 5.95 5.42 0.04
CA ALA A 105 5.94 6.49 1.05
C ALA A 105 7.27 6.55 1.82
N MET A 106 7.81 5.41 2.25
CA MET A 106 9.11 5.34 2.92
C MET A 106 10.24 5.83 2.01
N GLN A 107 10.29 5.35 0.76
CA GLN A 107 11.30 5.79 -0.20
C GLN A 107 11.22 7.30 -0.44
N TYR A 108 10.00 7.83 -0.64
CA TYR A 108 9.78 9.27 -0.82
C TYR A 108 10.29 10.10 0.38
N LEU A 109 10.01 9.66 1.61
CA LEU A 109 10.52 10.35 2.79
C LEU A 109 12.04 10.32 2.88
N LEU A 110 12.64 9.18 2.57
CA LEU A 110 14.09 9.00 2.66
C LEU A 110 14.87 9.82 1.61
N ASP A 111 14.28 10.02 0.43
CA ASP A 111 14.95 10.73 -0.66
C ASP A 111 14.70 12.25 -0.63
N HIS A 112 13.51 12.69 -0.24
CA HIS A 112 13.10 14.10 -0.35
C HIS A 112 12.95 14.82 1.00
N GLN A 113 12.83 14.07 2.12
CA GLN A 113 12.61 14.66 3.46
C GLN A 113 11.49 15.73 3.47
N PRO A 114 10.31 15.43 2.86
CA PRO A 114 9.26 16.43 2.71
C PRO A 114 8.63 16.80 4.07
N PRO A 115 8.06 18.00 4.20
CA PRO A 115 7.27 18.33 5.38
C PRO A 115 5.96 17.54 5.38
N LEU A 116 5.90 16.49 6.21
CA LEU A 116 4.69 15.71 6.49
C LEU A 116 4.30 15.86 7.95
N GLU A 117 3.00 15.84 8.23
CA GLU A 117 2.51 15.80 9.60
C GLU A 117 2.66 14.40 10.20
N SER A 118 2.37 13.36 9.41
CA SER A 118 2.63 11.98 9.81
C SER A 118 2.69 11.02 8.62
N LEU A 119 3.21 9.83 8.91
CA LEU A 119 3.22 8.67 8.02
C LEU A 119 2.36 7.56 8.63
N ILE A 120 1.51 6.92 7.81
CA ILE A 120 0.71 5.77 8.21
C ILE A 120 1.01 4.62 7.26
N LEU A 121 1.57 3.55 7.78
CA LEU A 121 1.96 2.36 7.02
C LEU A 121 1.01 1.21 7.36
N CYS A 122 0.37 0.62 6.36
CA CYS A 122 -0.52 -0.52 6.54
C CYS A 122 -0.07 -1.70 5.70
N GLY A 123 0.29 -2.83 6.34
CA GLY A 123 0.75 -4.02 5.64
C GLY A 123 1.98 -3.80 4.76
N SER A 124 2.89 -2.90 5.15
CA SER A 124 4.00 -2.45 4.29
C SER A 124 5.34 -2.94 4.81
N PRO A 125 6.10 -3.73 4.01
CA PRO A 125 7.44 -4.15 4.39
C PRO A 125 8.48 -3.05 4.14
N ALA A 126 9.60 -3.10 4.86
CA ALA A 126 10.76 -2.24 4.64
C ALA A 126 11.88 -2.94 3.85
N SER A 127 11.72 -4.22 3.53
CA SER A 127 12.72 -5.06 2.84
C SER A 127 12.04 -6.12 1.99
N MET A 128 12.26 -6.10 0.68
CA MET A 128 11.78 -7.13 -0.24
C MET A 128 12.49 -8.49 -0.05
N PRO A 129 13.80 -8.56 0.20
CA PRO A 129 14.43 -9.84 0.53
C PRO A 129 13.79 -10.54 1.74
N ARG A 130 13.45 -9.77 2.78
CA ARG A 130 12.75 -10.30 3.96
C ARG A 130 11.30 -10.68 3.64
N TRP A 131 10.58 -9.83 2.91
CA TRP A 131 9.22 -10.11 2.43
C TRP A 131 9.15 -11.44 1.68
N ILE A 132 10.01 -11.64 0.68
CA ILE A 132 10.07 -12.86 -0.13
C ILE A 132 10.28 -14.10 0.78
N LYS A 133 11.20 -14.00 1.73
CA LYS A 133 11.44 -15.08 2.69
C LYS A 133 10.20 -15.39 3.51
N GLU A 134 9.58 -14.37 4.12
CA GLU A 134 8.43 -14.52 5.01
C GLU A 134 7.19 -15.02 4.25
N CYS A 135 6.93 -14.53 3.03
CA CYS A 135 5.84 -15.02 2.18
C CYS A 135 6.05 -16.48 1.75
N ASN A 136 7.30 -16.90 1.48
CA ASN A 136 7.58 -18.31 1.18
C ASN A 136 7.41 -19.22 2.41
N GLU A 137 7.70 -18.74 3.62
CA GLU A 137 7.37 -19.48 4.85
C GLU A 137 5.85 -19.64 5.04
N LEU A 138 5.04 -18.67 4.65
CA LEU A 138 3.58 -18.76 4.65
C LEU A 138 3.08 -19.69 3.52
N ARG A 139 3.66 -19.58 2.32
CA ARG A 139 3.38 -20.49 1.20
C ARG A 139 3.61 -21.96 1.58
N ALA A 140 4.67 -22.26 2.31
CA ALA A 140 4.98 -23.62 2.77
C ALA A 140 3.90 -24.22 3.72
N GLN A 141 2.97 -23.39 4.20
CA GLN A 141 1.83 -23.80 5.04
C GLN A 141 0.54 -24.03 4.24
N LEU A 142 0.56 -23.81 2.91
CA LEU A 142 -0.57 -24.10 2.03
C LEU A 142 -0.82 -25.62 1.94
N PRO A 143 -2.03 -26.05 1.53
CA PRO A 143 -2.30 -27.46 1.24
C PRO A 143 -1.25 -28.03 0.25
N PRO A 144 -0.80 -29.28 0.41
CA PRO A 144 0.21 -29.85 -0.48
C PRO A 144 -0.14 -29.80 -1.96
N GLY A 145 -1.43 -29.98 -2.32
CA GLY A 145 -1.90 -29.88 -3.70
C GLY A 145 -1.71 -28.48 -4.30
N ASP A 146 -1.97 -27.42 -3.50
CA ASP A 146 -1.76 -26.05 -3.96
C ASP A 146 -0.26 -25.76 -4.14
N GLN A 147 0.60 -26.25 -3.25
CA GLN A 147 2.05 -26.10 -3.37
C GLN A 147 2.57 -26.78 -4.64
N GLU A 148 2.14 -28.00 -4.94
CA GLU A 148 2.52 -28.74 -6.16
C GLU A 148 2.09 -28.01 -7.43
N ILE A 149 0.89 -27.39 -7.43
CA ILE A 149 0.38 -26.58 -8.54
C ILE A 149 1.27 -25.36 -8.74
N LEU A 150 1.54 -24.61 -7.67
CA LEU A 150 2.38 -23.41 -7.71
C LEU A 150 3.78 -23.74 -8.25
N ASP A 151 4.46 -24.74 -7.68
CA ASP A 151 5.81 -25.15 -8.07
C ASP A 151 5.89 -25.59 -9.54
N ARG A 152 4.93 -26.40 -9.99
CA ARG A 152 4.88 -26.90 -11.36
C ARG A 152 4.71 -25.78 -12.39
N HIS A 153 3.78 -24.85 -12.13
CA HIS A 153 3.48 -23.77 -13.05
C HIS A 153 4.56 -22.69 -13.07
N GLU A 154 5.16 -22.38 -11.93
CA GLU A 154 6.30 -21.48 -11.85
C GLU A 154 7.52 -22.02 -12.61
N ALA A 155 7.84 -23.30 -12.45
CA ALA A 155 8.92 -23.95 -13.19
C ALA A 155 8.68 -23.94 -14.72
N ALA A 156 7.42 -23.96 -15.13
CA ALA A 156 7.03 -23.93 -16.56
C ALA A 156 6.83 -22.49 -17.10
N GLY A 157 6.84 -21.46 -16.25
CA GLY A 157 6.52 -20.09 -16.64
C GLY A 157 5.05 -19.86 -16.98
N TRP A 158 4.12 -20.70 -16.48
CA TRP A 158 2.69 -20.68 -16.80
C TRP A 158 1.84 -20.11 -15.66
N THR A 159 2.26 -19.01 -15.11
CA THR A 159 1.63 -18.39 -13.93
C THR A 159 0.30 -17.68 -14.21
N ALA A 160 -0.04 -17.41 -15.47
CA ALA A 160 -1.33 -16.81 -15.84
C ALA A 160 -2.48 -17.84 -16.02
N CYS A 161 -2.22 -19.14 -15.87
CA CYS A 161 -3.27 -20.16 -16.08
C CYS A 161 -4.24 -20.23 -14.89
N PRO A 162 -5.52 -20.63 -15.13
CA PRO A 162 -6.53 -20.70 -14.08
C PRO A 162 -6.16 -21.59 -12.90
N GLU A 163 -5.41 -22.67 -13.13
CA GLU A 163 -4.99 -23.60 -12.08
C GLU A 163 -4.01 -22.94 -11.09
N TYR A 164 -3.01 -22.21 -11.61
CA TYR A 164 -2.10 -21.42 -10.79
C TYR A 164 -2.82 -20.31 -10.01
N GLN A 165 -3.70 -19.57 -10.70
CA GLN A 165 -4.48 -18.51 -10.06
C GLN A 165 -5.42 -19.05 -8.97
N GLY A 166 -5.99 -20.24 -9.15
CA GLY A 166 -6.79 -20.91 -8.13
C GLY A 166 -5.99 -21.27 -6.88
N ALA A 167 -4.78 -21.81 -7.04
CA ALA A 167 -3.88 -22.10 -5.92
C ALA A 167 -3.41 -20.83 -5.22
N LEU A 168 -3.12 -19.76 -5.99
CA LEU A 168 -2.74 -18.44 -5.46
C LEU A 168 -3.85 -17.83 -4.59
N VAL A 169 -5.12 -17.96 -4.99
CA VAL A 169 -6.27 -17.49 -4.21
C VAL A 169 -6.32 -18.14 -2.81
N THR A 170 -5.86 -19.40 -2.65
CA THR A 170 -5.78 -20.03 -1.32
C THR A 170 -4.84 -19.26 -0.38
N PHE A 171 -3.71 -18.75 -0.90
CA PHE A 171 -2.81 -17.87 -0.16
C PHE A 171 -3.48 -16.54 0.17
N TYR A 172 -4.10 -15.90 -0.81
CA TYR A 172 -4.75 -14.60 -0.65
C TYR A 172 -5.89 -14.63 0.37
N ARG A 173 -6.69 -15.72 0.40
CA ARG A 173 -7.77 -15.91 1.39
C ARG A 173 -7.25 -16.11 2.83
N ARG A 174 -5.98 -16.43 3.00
CA ARG A 174 -5.37 -16.58 4.33
C ARG A 174 -4.69 -15.31 4.80
N HIS A 175 -4.01 -14.61 3.88
CA HIS A 175 -3.01 -13.60 4.22
C HIS A 175 -3.30 -12.21 3.66
N VAL A 176 -4.12 -12.10 2.59
CA VAL A 176 -4.49 -10.81 1.99
C VAL A 176 -5.86 -10.34 2.44
N CYS A 177 -6.90 -11.14 2.24
CA CYS A 177 -8.26 -10.83 2.69
C CYS A 177 -9.02 -12.09 3.06
N ARG A 178 -9.42 -12.20 4.33
CA ARG A 178 -10.09 -13.37 4.91
C ARG A 178 -11.62 -13.29 4.83
N MET A 179 -12.16 -12.18 4.32
CA MET A 179 -13.60 -12.02 4.10
C MET A 179 -14.11 -12.94 2.98
N ASP A 180 -15.32 -13.45 3.14
CA ASP A 180 -16.02 -14.24 2.12
C ASP A 180 -17.51 -13.81 2.07
N PRO A 181 -17.99 -13.22 0.96
CA PRO A 181 -17.23 -12.88 -0.25
C PRO A 181 -16.21 -11.77 -0.05
N TRP A 182 -15.26 -11.65 -0.97
CA TRP A 182 -14.33 -10.51 -0.97
C TRP A 182 -15.09 -9.19 -1.16
N PRO A 183 -14.60 -8.09 -0.58
CA PRO A 183 -15.18 -6.77 -0.78
C PRO A 183 -15.15 -6.35 -2.26
N ALA A 184 -16.22 -5.74 -2.74
CA ALA A 184 -16.33 -5.31 -4.13
C ALA A 184 -15.20 -4.37 -4.57
N GLY A 185 -14.67 -3.52 -3.66
CA GLY A 185 -13.51 -2.66 -3.93
C GLY A 185 -12.25 -3.47 -4.23
N LEU A 186 -12.03 -4.57 -3.52
CA LEU A 186 -10.91 -5.47 -3.77
C LEU A 186 -11.07 -6.18 -5.13
N GLU A 187 -12.25 -6.71 -5.44
CA GLU A 187 -12.51 -7.36 -6.73
C GLU A 187 -12.32 -6.41 -7.90
N ARG A 188 -12.78 -5.15 -7.78
CA ARG A 188 -12.52 -4.12 -8.80
C ARG A 188 -11.04 -3.84 -8.94
N SER A 189 -10.30 -3.75 -7.84
CA SER A 189 -8.87 -3.50 -7.87
C SER A 189 -8.10 -4.59 -8.62
N PHE A 190 -8.47 -5.85 -8.45
CA PHE A 190 -7.92 -6.96 -9.27
C PHE A 190 -8.28 -6.84 -10.74
N THR A 191 -9.53 -6.47 -11.06
CA THR A 191 -10.02 -6.36 -12.44
C THR A 191 -9.37 -5.21 -13.20
N GLU A 192 -9.11 -4.09 -12.52
CA GLU A 192 -8.57 -2.85 -13.09
C GLU A 192 -7.06 -2.71 -12.89
N ALA A 193 -6.39 -3.71 -12.34
CA ALA A 193 -4.96 -3.71 -12.11
C ALA A 193 -4.14 -3.50 -13.40
N GLY A 194 -3.00 -2.84 -13.25
CA GLY A 194 -1.96 -2.71 -14.27
C GLY A 194 -0.98 -3.86 -14.16
N TYR A 195 -1.33 -5.02 -14.71
CA TYR A 195 -0.49 -6.21 -14.61
C TYR A 195 0.87 -6.06 -15.27
N ASP A 196 1.04 -5.17 -16.26
CA ASP A 196 2.36 -4.85 -16.82
C ASP A 196 3.26 -4.19 -15.78
N VAL A 197 2.71 -3.29 -14.96
CA VAL A 197 3.41 -2.68 -13.83
C VAL A 197 3.76 -3.75 -12.80
N TYR A 198 2.76 -4.53 -12.36
CA TYR A 198 2.92 -5.56 -11.35
C TYR A 198 4.00 -6.58 -11.74
N HIS A 199 3.90 -7.15 -12.95
CA HIS A 199 4.86 -8.16 -13.39
C HIS A 199 6.26 -7.61 -13.62
N THR A 200 6.40 -6.35 -14.07
CA THR A 200 7.71 -5.72 -14.27
C THR A 200 8.41 -5.45 -12.95
N MET A 201 7.70 -4.98 -11.96
CA MET A 201 8.28 -4.58 -10.68
C MET A 201 8.32 -5.73 -9.67
N ASN A 202 7.21 -6.44 -9.49
CA ASN A 202 7.08 -7.52 -8.51
C ASN A 202 7.37 -8.89 -9.15
N GLY A 203 6.53 -9.34 -10.03
CA GLY A 203 6.58 -10.69 -10.61
C GLY A 203 5.20 -11.32 -10.60
N PRO A 204 5.10 -12.66 -10.69
CA PRO A 204 3.81 -13.33 -10.82
C PRO A 204 2.99 -13.40 -9.51
N SER A 205 3.62 -13.26 -8.33
CA SER A 205 2.94 -13.40 -7.03
C SER A 205 3.74 -12.75 -5.90
N GLU A 206 3.15 -12.68 -4.69
CA GLU A 206 3.75 -12.11 -3.50
C GLU A 206 4.97 -12.89 -2.98
N PHE A 207 5.08 -14.17 -3.32
CA PHE A 207 6.17 -15.06 -2.90
C PHE A 207 7.13 -15.41 -4.04
N THR A 208 6.77 -15.16 -5.30
CA THR A 208 7.63 -15.37 -6.48
C THR A 208 7.98 -14.02 -7.11
N VAL A 209 8.81 -13.28 -6.40
CA VAL A 209 9.20 -11.92 -6.78
C VAL A 209 10.45 -11.98 -7.67
N THR A 210 10.25 -11.69 -8.96
CA THR A 210 11.31 -11.72 -9.99
C THR A 210 11.54 -10.36 -10.63
N GLY A 211 10.71 -9.38 -10.27
CA GLY A 211 10.73 -8.04 -10.82
C GLY A 211 11.93 -7.19 -10.41
N ASN A 212 11.94 -5.96 -10.90
CA ASN A 212 13.10 -5.07 -10.79
C ASN A 212 13.30 -4.45 -9.39
N PHE A 213 12.32 -4.56 -8.48
CA PHE A 213 12.49 -4.06 -7.11
C PHE A 213 12.68 -5.17 -6.05
N LYS A 214 12.91 -6.41 -6.47
CA LYS A 214 13.12 -7.57 -5.58
C LYS A 214 14.25 -7.41 -4.53
N ASP A 215 15.20 -6.53 -4.81
CA ASP A 215 16.35 -6.26 -3.94
C ASP A 215 16.18 -4.95 -3.12
N TRP A 216 14.99 -4.29 -3.22
CA TRP A 216 14.73 -3.06 -2.49
C TRP A 216 14.71 -3.31 -0.98
N ASP A 217 15.51 -2.54 -0.26
CA ASP A 217 15.65 -2.62 1.19
C ASP A 217 16.04 -1.27 1.77
N VAL A 218 15.21 -0.75 2.67
CA VAL A 218 15.46 0.53 3.38
C VAL A 218 15.63 0.33 4.88
N THR A 219 15.78 -0.92 5.33
CA THR A 219 15.84 -1.28 6.75
C THR A 219 16.88 -0.48 7.53
N ASP A 220 18.06 -0.29 6.97
CA ASP A 220 19.14 0.45 7.63
C ASP A 220 18.92 1.96 7.66
N ARG A 221 18.00 2.47 6.84
CA ARG A 221 17.63 3.89 6.75
C ARG A 221 16.38 4.27 7.54
N LEU A 222 15.65 3.31 8.11
CA LEU A 222 14.40 3.58 8.84
C LEU A 222 14.59 4.59 9.98
N GLY A 223 15.76 4.64 10.60
CA GLY A 223 16.10 5.64 11.60
C GLY A 223 16.15 7.09 11.10
N GLU A 224 16.13 7.32 9.78
CA GLU A 224 16.06 8.66 9.17
C GLU A 224 14.61 9.20 9.11
N ILE A 225 13.60 8.31 9.23
CA ILE A 225 12.19 8.70 9.27
C ILE A 225 11.89 9.31 10.64
N ARG A 226 11.72 10.63 10.68
CA ARG A 226 11.55 11.41 11.91
C ARG A 226 10.11 11.85 12.18
N VAL A 227 9.24 11.78 11.16
CA VAL A 227 7.83 12.13 11.30
C VAL A 227 7.11 11.14 12.21
N PRO A 228 6.08 11.55 12.97
CA PRO A 228 5.23 10.62 13.69
C PRO A 228 4.72 9.52 12.75
N THR A 229 4.90 8.26 13.11
CA THR A 229 4.60 7.13 12.23
C THR A 229 3.68 6.13 12.92
N LEU A 230 2.61 5.72 12.25
CA LEU A 230 1.73 4.64 12.69
C LEU A 230 1.91 3.42 11.78
N ILE A 231 2.23 2.27 12.36
CA ILE A 231 2.43 1.01 11.65
C ILE A 231 1.27 0.07 11.98
N LEU A 232 0.51 -0.34 10.96
CA LEU A 232 -0.71 -1.12 11.07
C LEU A 232 -0.60 -2.40 10.24
N GLY A 233 -1.20 -3.50 10.74
CA GLY A 233 -1.35 -4.74 9.98
C GLY A 233 -2.16 -5.76 10.77
N GLY A 234 -2.51 -6.86 10.12
CA GLY A 234 -3.25 -7.95 10.74
C GLY A 234 -2.34 -9.03 11.34
N GLU A 235 -2.88 -9.82 12.26
CA GLU A 235 -2.21 -10.99 12.84
C GLU A 235 -1.79 -12.01 11.78
N HIS A 236 -2.62 -12.16 10.74
CA HIS A 236 -2.44 -13.12 9.64
C HIS A 236 -1.90 -12.49 8.35
N ASP A 237 -1.44 -11.23 8.43
CA ASP A 237 -0.90 -10.47 7.31
C ASP A 237 0.33 -11.17 6.69
N GLU A 238 0.46 -11.09 5.37
CA GLU A 238 1.68 -11.49 4.66
C GLU A 238 2.86 -10.57 5.04
N ALA A 239 2.62 -9.28 5.35
CA ALA A 239 3.58 -8.40 6.03
C ALA A 239 3.56 -8.73 7.54
N ARG A 240 4.24 -9.77 7.93
CA ARG A 240 4.16 -10.36 9.26
C ARG A 240 4.33 -9.35 10.41
N PRO A 241 3.64 -9.55 11.54
CA PRO A 241 3.84 -8.73 12.74
C PRO A 241 5.29 -8.66 13.23
N SER A 242 6.11 -9.67 12.94
CA SER A 242 7.56 -9.67 13.23
C SER A 242 8.32 -8.61 12.41
N HIS A 243 7.93 -8.40 11.14
CA HIS A 243 8.49 -7.37 10.27
C HIS A 243 8.08 -5.97 10.76
N MET A 244 6.80 -5.81 11.07
CA MET A 244 6.27 -4.55 11.62
C MET A 244 6.97 -4.15 12.93
N ARG A 245 7.26 -5.14 13.81
CA ARG A 245 7.98 -4.89 15.08
C ARG A 245 9.39 -4.39 14.85
N ASP A 246 10.11 -5.00 13.92
CA ASP A 246 11.47 -4.55 13.57
C ASP A 246 11.46 -3.11 13.00
N MET A 247 10.46 -2.78 12.16
CA MET A 247 10.27 -1.41 11.68
C MET A 247 9.97 -0.44 12.84
N HIS A 248 9.08 -0.83 13.75
CA HIS A 248 8.75 -0.04 14.94
C HIS A 248 9.96 0.23 15.84
N GLU A 249 10.80 -0.77 16.04
CA GLU A 249 12.04 -0.63 16.83
C GLU A 249 13.05 0.32 16.18
N ARG A 250 13.02 0.48 14.85
CA ARG A 250 13.97 1.32 14.09
C ARG A 250 13.46 2.73 13.80
N ILE A 251 12.15 2.92 13.65
CA ILE A 251 11.54 4.25 13.41
C ILE A 251 11.31 4.96 14.75
N PRO A 252 12.03 6.07 15.04
CA PRO A 252 12.10 6.62 16.41
C PRO A 252 10.78 7.11 17.01
N ASN A 253 9.86 7.63 16.18
CA ASN A 253 8.59 8.23 16.61
C ASN A 253 7.40 7.40 16.12
N SER A 254 7.48 6.07 16.24
CA SER A 254 6.44 5.21 15.74
C SER A 254 5.55 4.62 16.83
N GLU A 255 4.33 4.30 16.45
CA GLU A 255 3.37 3.47 17.18
C GLU A 255 3.04 2.26 16.30
N MET A 256 2.76 1.12 16.90
CA MET A 256 2.43 -0.11 16.18
C MET A 256 1.15 -0.72 16.71
N VAL A 257 0.27 -1.17 15.81
CA VAL A 257 -0.95 -1.92 16.13
C VAL A 257 -1.06 -3.13 15.22
N VAL A 258 -1.31 -4.29 15.84
CA VAL A 258 -1.66 -5.53 15.14
C VAL A 258 -3.11 -5.85 15.45
N PHE A 259 -3.96 -5.93 14.42
CA PHE A 259 -5.37 -6.29 14.59
C PHE A 259 -5.51 -7.81 14.67
N GLU A 260 -6.08 -8.29 15.78
CA GLU A 260 -6.36 -9.71 16.00
C GLU A 260 -7.34 -10.24 14.94
N ASP A 261 -7.12 -11.48 14.49
CA ASP A 261 -7.95 -12.15 13.48
C ASP A 261 -8.19 -11.34 12.20
N ALA A 262 -7.21 -10.53 11.81
CA ALA A 262 -7.19 -9.78 10.55
C ALA A 262 -5.96 -10.14 9.70
N SER A 263 -6.03 -9.84 8.41
CA SER A 263 -4.94 -10.04 7.47
C SER A 263 -4.47 -8.73 6.84
N HIS A 264 -3.92 -8.75 5.64
CA HIS A 264 -3.34 -7.60 4.95
C HIS A 264 -4.32 -6.43 4.80
N LEU A 265 -5.59 -6.72 4.50
CA LEU A 265 -6.65 -5.72 4.36
C LEU A 265 -7.42 -5.52 5.68
N CYS A 266 -6.69 -5.34 6.79
CA CYS A 266 -7.27 -5.16 8.13
C CYS A 266 -8.27 -3.99 8.22
N PHE A 267 -8.16 -2.98 7.36
CA PHE A 267 -9.13 -1.87 7.27
C PHE A 267 -10.49 -2.25 6.64
N TYR A 268 -10.63 -3.43 6.03
CA TYR A 268 -11.91 -4.05 5.72
C TYR A 268 -12.39 -4.94 6.86
N GLU A 269 -11.50 -5.79 7.36
CA GLU A 269 -11.83 -6.87 8.31
C GLU A 269 -12.12 -6.34 9.72
N LYS A 270 -11.50 -5.22 10.10
CA LYS A 270 -11.66 -4.53 11.40
C LYS A 270 -11.93 -3.03 11.18
N ARG A 271 -12.83 -2.70 10.25
CA ARG A 271 -13.04 -1.34 9.73
C ARG A 271 -13.23 -0.28 10.81
N GLU A 272 -14.16 -0.49 11.74
CA GLU A 272 -14.46 0.48 12.79
C GLU A 272 -13.25 0.72 13.71
N GLU A 273 -12.61 -0.35 14.17
CA GLU A 273 -11.44 -0.28 15.04
C GLU A 273 -10.25 0.37 14.33
N PHE A 274 -10.02 0.00 13.06
CA PHE A 274 -8.98 0.59 12.22
C PHE A 274 -9.17 2.10 12.07
N MET A 275 -10.37 2.54 11.68
CA MET A 275 -10.66 3.96 11.46
C MET A 275 -10.59 4.76 12.78
N ALA A 276 -11.05 4.20 13.89
CA ALA A 276 -10.89 4.81 15.21
C ALA A 276 -9.41 5.02 15.52
N ARG A 277 -8.58 3.99 15.33
CA ARG A 277 -7.14 4.06 15.61
C ARG A 277 -6.39 5.08 14.75
N VAL A 278 -6.71 5.14 13.44
CA VAL A 278 -6.12 6.13 12.52
C VAL A 278 -6.54 7.55 12.93
N ASN A 279 -7.82 7.77 13.23
CA ASN A 279 -8.29 9.07 13.69
C ASN A 279 -7.62 9.50 15.00
N ASP A 280 -7.53 8.62 16.01
CA ASP A 280 -6.89 8.92 17.30
C ASP A 280 -5.42 9.31 17.11
N PHE A 281 -4.70 8.59 16.24
CA PHE A 281 -3.31 8.89 15.94
C PHE A 281 -3.17 10.27 15.27
N ILE A 282 -3.95 10.55 14.21
CA ILE A 282 -3.92 11.83 13.49
C ILE A 282 -4.28 12.97 14.45
N ASP A 283 -5.36 12.84 15.21
CA ASP A 283 -5.80 13.83 16.20
C ASP A 283 -4.70 14.12 17.23
N GLY A 284 -4.00 13.08 17.68
CA GLY A 284 -2.87 13.21 18.61
C GLY A 284 -1.67 13.95 17.99
N VAL A 285 -1.38 13.71 16.72
CA VAL A 285 -0.32 14.42 15.97
C VAL A 285 -0.68 15.89 15.81
N GLU A 286 -1.89 16.19 15.33
CA GLU A 286 -2.38 17.55 15.12
C GLU A 286 -2.40 18.36 16.43
N ALA A 287 -2.85 17.75 17.52
CA ALA A 287 -2.85 18.40 18.84
C ALA A 287 -1.44 18.77 19.33
N ARG A 288 -0.47 17.87 19.15
CA ARG A 288 0.94 18.15 19.50
C ARG A 288 1.56 19.26 18.65
N ALA A 289 1.14 19.35 17.37
CA ALA A 289 1.59 20.41 16.45
C ALA A 289 0.85 21.74 16.61
N GLY A 290 -0.15 21.82 17.51
CA GLY A 290 -0.98 23.03 17.70
C GLY A 290 -1.90 23.33 16.52
N ILE A 291 -2.25 22.34 15.72
CA ILE A 291 -3.12 22.49 14.56
C ILE A 291 -4.57 22.53 15.04
N SER A 292 -5.29 23.61 14.72
CA SER A 292 -6.72 23.73 15.03
C SER A 292 -7.55 23.05 13.94
N ARG A 293 -8.57 22.28 14.32
CA ARG A 293 -9.52 21.63 13.39
C ARG A 293 -10.37 22.63 12.57
N ASN A 294 -10.26 23.93 12.86
CA ASN A 294 -11.08 24.99 12.23
C ASN A 294 -10.28 25.88 11.28
N SER A 295 -9.11 25.46 10.81
CA SER A 295 -8.28 26.24 9.88
C SER A 295 -8.34 25.70 8.45
#